data_3095009feef93565aba97ab36e9dfd59
#
_entry.id   3095009feef93565aba97ab36e9dfd59
#
_cell.length_a   1.000
_cell.length_b   1.000
_cell.length_c   1.000
_cell.angle_alpha   90.00
_cell.angle_beta   90.00
_cell.angle_gamma   90.00
#
_symmetry.space_group_name_H-M   'P 1'
#
loop_
_entity.id
_entity.type
_entity.pdbx_description
1 polymer ?
#
loop_
_entity_poly.entity_id
_entity_poly.type
_entity_poly.pdbx_seq_one_letter_code
_entity_poly.pdbx_strand_id
1 'polypeptide(L)'
;FESVKAGAWYFDAVLEAFRDELMVGMSETEFSPGAPMTRAMLVAVLHRLAGSPSVSGKMPFTDVASGTWYYDAVLWASQNGIVAGRSETTFAPQENITREQIVAIFSRYTAKFSPDKTTAAAELTGFADSASVSDWALDDMKWAVAYKVINGSPSDGKLYLNPQGNATRAEVATILMQYRAL
;
A
#
# COMPACT_ATOMS: atom_id res chain seq x y z
N PHE A 1 -2.69 20.43 6.95
CA PHE A 1 -3.36 20.27 5.64
C PHE A 1 -4.82 20.69 5.72
N GLU A 2 -5.26 21.58 4.87
CA GLU A 2 -6.64 22.06 4.83
C GLU A 2 -7.64 20.96 4.45
N SER A 3 -7.21 19.96 3.68
CA SER A 3 -8.02 18.80 3.26
C SER A 3 -8.18 17.72 4.32
N VAL A 4 -7.44 17.78 5.43
CA VAL A 4 -7.50 16.79 6.51
C VAL A 4 -8.32 17.36 7.66
N LYS A 5 -9.60 16.98 7.72
CA LYS A 5 -10.55 17.52 8.70
C LYS A 5 -10.55 16.71 9.98
N ALA A 6 -10.51 17.39 11.12
CA ALA A 6 -10.71 16.76 12.43
C ALA A 6 -12.03 15.99 12.47
N GLY A 7 -11.99 14.78 13.02
CA GLY A 7 -13.15 13.89 13.10
C GLY A 7 -13.42 13.05 11.84
N ALA A 8 -12.65 13.24 10.76
CA ALA A 8 -12.70 12.30 9.63
C ALA A 8 -12.15 10.94 10.05
N TRP A 9 -12.69 9.86 9.52
CA TRP A 9 -12.30 8.47 9.85
C TRP A 9 -10.81 8.18 9.64
N TYR A 10 -10.17 8.93 8.74
CA TYR A 10 -8.75 8.80 8.40
C TYR A 10 -7.83 9.78 9.12
N PHE A 11 -8.38 10.67 9.97
CA PHE A 11 -7.63 11.79 10.54
C PHE A 11 -6.37 11.34 11.29
N ASP A 12 -6.52 10.41 12.23
CA ASP A 12 -5.41 9.92 13.04
C ASP A 12 -4.36 9.18 12.20
N ALA A 13 -4.81 8.38 11.25
CA ALA A 13 -3.92 7.63 10.36
C ALA A 13 -3.09 8.55 9.45
N VAL A 14 -3.72 9.60 8.89
CA VAL A 14 -3.00 10.59 8.07
C VAL A 14 -2.03 11.39 8.92
N LEU A 15 -2.43 11.79 10.14
CA LEU A 15 -1.58 12.54 11.07
C LEU A 15 -0.34 11.71 11.46
N GLU A 16 -0.53 10.43 11.79
CA GLU A 16 0.56 9.51 12.12
C GLU A 16 1.51 9.31 10.94
N ALA A 17 0.97 8.99 9.76
CA ALA A 17 1.76 8.77 8.56
C ALA A 17 2.57 10.02 8.14
N PHE A 18 2.01 11.21 8.34
CA PHE A 18 2.70 12.47 8.05
C PHE A 18 3.75 12.81 9.11
N ARG A 19 3.41 12.72 10.42
CA ARG A 19 4.34 12.98 11.52
C ARG A 19 5.59 12.11 11.45
N ASP A 20 5.40 10.84 11.08
CA ASP A 20 6.48 9.86 10.99
C ASP A 20 7.16 9.86 9.61
N GLU A 21 6.88 10.89 8.79
CA GLU A 21 7.45 11.13 7.46
C GLU A 21 7.25 9.99 6.45
N LEU A 22 6.28 9.11 6.69
CA LEU A 22 5.96 7.98 5.80
C LEU A 22 5.16 8.43 4.59
N MET A 23 4.22 9.35 4.79
CA MET A 23 3.47 9.99 3.71
C MET A 23 3.66 11.49 3.75
N VAL A 24 3.81 12.09 2.59
CA VAL A 24 3.94 13.54 2.42
C VAL A 24 2.67 14.12 1.80
N GLY A 25 2.48 15.44 1.92
CA GLY A 25 1.42 16.15 1.19
C GLY A 25 1.59 16.08 -0.33
N MET A 26 0.53 16.36 -1.06
CA MET A 26 0.60 16.66 -2.50
C MET A 26 1.15 18.07 -2.75
N SER A 27 1.00 18.95 -1.74
CA SER A 27 1.65 20.24 -1.61
C SER A 27 1.88 20.56 -0.11
N GLU A 28 2.41 21.73 0.20
CA GLU A 28 2.61 22.18 1.59
C GLU A 28 1.30 22.26 2.39
N THR A 29 0.19 22.57 1.73
CA THR A 29 -1.12 22.75 2.39
C THR A 29 -2.14 21.65 2.11
N GLU A 30 -1.85 20.76 1.15
CA GLU A 30 -2.83 19.80 0.64
C GLU A 30 -2.31 18.35 0.77
N PHE A 31 -3.04 17.52 1.52
CA PHE A 31 -2.78 16.07 1.58
C PHE A 31 -3.54 15.29 0.51
N SER A 32 -4.71 15.79 0.08
CA SER A 32 -5.60 15.13 -0.87
C SER A 32 -6.00 13.70 -0.45
N PRO A 33 -6.71 13.51 0.68
CA PRO A 33 -7.02 12.19 1.23
C PRO A 33 -7.85 11.32 0.28
N GLY A 34 -8.71 11.92 -0.54
CA GLY A 34 -9.54 11.23 -1.53
C GLY A 34 -8.84 10.94 -2.86
N ALA A 35 -7.63 11.44 -3.08
CA ALA A 35 -6.91 11.16 -4.32
C ALA A 35 -6.45 9.69 -4.38
N PRO A 36 -6.46 9.05 -5.57
CA PRO A 36 -5.97 7.69 -5.72
C PRO A 36 -4.48 7.60 -5.43
N MET A 37 -4.07 6.49 -4.84
CA MET A 37 -2.67 6.15 -4.61
C MET A 37 -2.06 5.55 -5.88
N THR A 38 -0.88 6.03 -6.28
CA THR A 38 -0.15 5.42 -7.40
C THR A 38 0.82 4.34 -6.92
N ARG A 39 1.28 3.50 -7.85
CA ARG A 39 2.27 2.46 -7.58
C ARG A 39 3.58 3.06 -7.03
N ALA A 40 4.05 4.15 -7.63
CA ALA A 40 5.26 4.85 -7.15
C ALA A 40 5.08 5.41 -5.74
N MET A 41 3.93 5.98 -5.42
CA MET A 41 3.64 6.50 -4.08
C MET A 41 3.69 5.41 -3.01
N LEU A 42 3.07 4.24 -3.26
CA LEU A 42 3.10 3.13 -2.30
C LEU A 42 4.52 2.63 -2.06
N VAL A 43 5.30 2.44 -3.13
CA VAL A 43 6.68 1.96 -3.00
C VAL A 43 7.55 2.94 -2.21
N ALA A 44 7.35 4.25 -2.40
CA ALA A 44 8.03 5.28 -1.63
C ALA A 44 7.65 5.24 -0.13
N VAL A 45 6.39 4.97 0.19
CA VAL A 45 5.94 4.76 1.59
C VAL A 45 6.66 3.57 2.22
N LEU A 46 6.74 2.44 1.52
CA LEU A 46 7.42 1.24 2.04
C LEU A 46 8.94 1.43 2.16
N HIS A 47 9.55 2.16 1.24
CA HIS A 47 10.97 2.49 1.33
C HIS A 47 11.27 3.33 2.57
N ARG A 48 10.43 4.34 2.86
CA ARG A 48 10.53 5.15 4.08
C ARG A 48 10.26 4.32 5.34
N LEU A 49 9.26 3.43 5.30
CA LEU A 49 8.97 2.51 6.40
C LEU A 49 10.16 1.60 6.73
N ALA A 50 10.95 1.22 5.73
CA ALA A 50 12.19 0.47 5.89
C ALA A 50 13.40 1.34 6.32
N GLY A 51 13.22 2.63 6.57
CA GLY A 51 14.28 3.57 6.95
C GLY A 51 15.05 4.15 5.78
N SER A 52 14.46 4.16 4.58
CA SER A 52 15.05 4.71 3.34
C SER A 52 16.47 4.17 3.06
N PRO A 53 16.66 2.84 3.03
CA PRO A 53 17.97 2.26 2.80
C PRO A 53 18.54 2.71 1.44
N SER A 54 19.84 2.99 1.42
CA SER A 54 20.54 3.32 0.18
C SER A 54 20.51 2.15 -0.80
N VAL A 55 20.44 2.46 -2.08
CA VAL A 55 20.41 1.48 -3.16
C VAL A 55 21.54 1.72 -4.14
N SER A 56 21.95 0.66 -4.84
CA SER A 56 22.88 0.73 -5.95
C SER A 56 22.52 -0.31 -7.00
N GLY A 57 22.98 -0.10 -8.22
CA GLY A 57 22.71 -1.01 -9.31
C GLY A 57 21.92 -0.38 -10.45
N LYS A 58 21.54 -1.20 -11.42
CA LYS A 58 20.83 -0.74 -12.62
C LYS A 58 19.33 -0.87 -12.45
N MET A 59 18.61 0.21 -12.79
CA MET A 59 17.16 0.19 -12.89
C MET A 59 16.72 -0.75 -14.04
N PRO A 60 15.91 -1.79 -13.76
CA PRO A 60 15.41 -2.68 -14.81
C PRO A 60 14.31 -2.05 -15.67
N PHE A 61 13.64 -1.02 -15.17
CA PHE A 61 12.45 -0.44 -15.81
C PHE A 61 12.80 0.82 -16.61
N THR A 62 12.41 0.84 -17.88
CA THR A 62 12.68 1.95 -18.79
C THR A 62 11.82 3.18 -18.57
N ASP A 63 10.67 3.01 -17.91
CA ASP A 63 9.71 4.07 -17.55
C ASP A 63 9.96 4.69 -16.18
N VAL A 64 11.06 4.33 -15.51
CA VAL A 64 11.51 4.91 -14.25
C VAL A 64 12.79 5.70 -14.52
N ALA A 65 12.63 7.01 -14.78
CA ALA A 65 13.74 7.87 -15.12
C ALA A 65 14.63 8.19 -13.92
N SER A 66 15.94 8.27 -14.14
CA SER A 66 16.91 8.74 -13.14
C SER A 66 16.55 10.15 -12.66
N GLY A 67 16.70 10.37 -11.35
CA GLY A 67 16.41 11.66 -10.71
C GLY A 67 14.92 11.89 -10.39
N THR A 68 14.03 10.96 -10.69
CA THR A 68 12.65 11.02 -10.17
C THR A 68 12.64 10.72 -8.67
N TRP A 69 11.69 11.30 -7.95
CA TRP A 69 11.56 11.17 -6.49
C TRP A 69 11.31 9.74 -6.02
N TYR A 70 10.85 8.86 -6.89
CA TYR A 70 10.57 7.45 -6.60
C TYR A 70 11.64 6.48 -7.11
N TYR A 71 12.69 6.95 -7.78
CA TYR A 71 13.70 6.09 -8.43
C TYR A 71 14.32 5.10 -7.44
N ASP A 72 14.87 5.59 -6.33
CA ASP A 72 15.53 4.75 -5.33
C ASP A 72 14.55 3.77 -4.67
N ALA A 73 13.34 4.22 -4.39
CA ALA A 73 12.30 3.39 -3.80
C ALA A 73 11.88 2.24 -4.73
N VAL A 74 11.72 2.50 -6.03
CA VAL A 74 11.38 1.46 -7.02
C VAL A 74 12.52 0.48 -7.19
N LEU A 75 13.76 0.96 -7.28
CA LEU A 75 14.94 0.10 -7.38
C LEU A 75 15.07 -0.80 -6.16
N TRP A 76 14.97 -0.23 -4.96
CA TRP A 76 15.01 -0.96 -3.70
C TRP A 76 13.92 -2.04 -3.61
N ALA A 77 12.68 -1.69 -3.90
CA ALA A 77 11.55 -2.61 -3.79
C ALA A 77 11.65 -3.76 -4.82
N SER A 78 12.15 -3.47 -6.03
CA SER A 78 12.40 -4.48 -7.05
C SER A 78 13.52 -5.44 -6.63
N GLN A 79 14.64 -4.92 -6.14
CA GLN A 79 15.78 -5.73 -5.68
C GLN A 79 15.44 -6.62 -4.48
N ASN A 80 14.50 -6.21 -3.65
CA ASN A 80 14.03 -6.97 -2.49
C ASN A 80 12.84 -7.90 -2.79
N GLY A 81 12.37 -7.97 -4.03
CA GLY A 81 11.24 -8.81 -4.42
C GLY A 81 9.89 -8.35 -3.86
N ILE A 82 9.79 -7.10 -3.38
CA ILE A 82 8.56 -6.53 -2.80
C ILE A 82 7.59 -6.17 -3.93
N VAL A 83 8.10 -5.65 -5.05
CA VAL A 83 7.32 -5.34 -6.24
C VAL A 83 7.92 -5.99 -7.47
N ALA A 84 7.04 -6.29 -8.42
CA ALA A 84 7.39 -6.64 -9.79
C ALA A 84 6.92 -5.52 -10.73
N GLY A 85 7.53 -5.44 -11.91
CA GLY A 85 7.02 -4.63 -12.99
C GLY A 85 5.70 -5.17 -13.56
N ARG A 86 5.07 -4.40 -14.41
CA ARG A 86 3.99 -4.87 -15.28
C ARG A 86 4.53 -5.78 -16.38
N SER A 87 5.79 -5.57 -16.72
CA SER A 87 6.62 -6.43 -17.57
C SER A 87 8.06 -6.42 -17.06
N GLU A 88 8.96 -7.11 -17.74
CA GLU A 88 10.40 -7.10 -17.41
C GLU A 88 11.01 -5.69 -17.48
N THR A 89 10.45 -4.80 -18.29
CA THR A 89 11.02 -3.47 -18.57
C THR A 89 10.11 -2.31 -18.21
N THR A 90 8.89 -2.55 -17.70
CA THR A 90 7.88 -1.52 -17.39
C THR A 90 7.41 -1.64 -15.96
N PHE A 91 7.53 -0.59 -15.16
CA PHE A 91 7.03 -0.52 -13.79
C PHE A 91 5.62 0.06 -13.69
N ALA A 92 5.28 1.01 -14.56
CA ALA A 92 4.05 1.82 -14.55
C ALA A 92 3.89 2.66 -13.26
N PRO A 93 4.83 3.59 -12.97
CA PRO A 93 4.86 4.33 -11.70
C PRO A 93 3.62 5.18 -11.43
N GLN A 94 2.98 5.68 -12.47
CA GLN A 94 1.80 6.56 -12.38
C GLN A 94 0.45 5.82 -12.39
N GLU A 95 0.45 4.50 -12.60
CA GLU A 95 -0.79 3.73 -12.48
C GLU A 95 -1.33 3.76 -11.05
N ASN A 96 -2.65 3.89 -10.94
CA ASN A 96 -3.34 3.73 -9.66
C ASN A 96 -3.20 2.29 -9.17
N ILE A 97 -3.08 2.12 -7.86
CA ILE A 97 -2.92 0.80 -7.26
C ILE A 97 -4.24 0.31 -6.68
N THR A 98 -4.55 -0.97 -6.91
CA THR A 98 -5.75 -1.60 -6.36
C THR A 98 -5.51 -2.11 -4.94
N ARG A 99 -6.60 -2.32 -4.19
CA ARG A 99 -6.53 -2.80 -2.81
C ARG A 99 -5.89 -4.20 -2.73
N GLU A 100 -6.20 -5.10 -3.65
CA GLU A 100 -5.56 -6.43 -3.68
C GLU A 100 -4.07 -6.37 -4.05
N GLN A 101 -3.65 -5.41 -4.90
CA GLN A 101 -2.23 -5.18 -5.17
C GLN A 101 -1.49 -4.64 -3.95
N ILE A 102 -2.13 -3.76 -3.18
CA ILE A 102 -1.56 -3.24 -1.93
C ILE A 102 -1.31 -4.37 -0.94
N VAL A 103 -2.29 -5.24 -0.70
CA VAL A 103 -2.11 -6.33 0.27
C VAL A 103 -1.03 -7.31 -0.17
N ALA A 104 -0.93 -7.61 -1.47
CA ALA A 104 0.14 -8.46 -2.00
C ALA A 104 1.53 -7.84 -1.78
N ILE A 105 1.66 -6.54 -1.95
CA ILE A 105 2.92 -5.82 -1.73
C ILE A 105 3.27 -5.79 -0.24
N PHE A 106 2.32 -5.50 0.65
CA PHE A 106 2.54 -5.55 2.10
C PHE A 106 2.86 -6.97 2.59
N SER A 107 2.23 -7.99 2.04
CA SER A 107 2.52 -9.39 2.35
C SER A 107 3.97 -9.75 2.01
N ARG A 108 4.46 -9.38 0.83
CA ARG A 108 5.85 -9.59 0.42
C ARG A 108 6.83 -8.78 1.27
N TYR A 109 6.50 -7.53 1.61
CA TYR A 109 7.28 -6.71 2.52
C TYR A 109 7.40 -7.41 3.89
N THR A 110 6.28 -7.92 4.42
CA THR A 110 6.24 -8.62 5.70
C THR A 110 7.06 -9.90 5.66
N ALA A 111 6.93 -10.70 4.61
CA ALA A 111 7.72 -11.92 4.44
C ALA A 111 9.23 -11.64 4.42
N LYS A 112 9.63 -10.47 3.94
CA LYS A 112 11.04 -10.06 3.90
C LYS A 112 11.56 -9.55 5.24
N PHE A 113 10.78 -8.73 5.96
CA PHE A 113 11.27 -7.98 7.12
C PHE A 113 10.71 -8.44 8.46
N SER A 114 9.61 -9.18 8.46
CA SER A 114 8.92 -9.69 9.66
C SER A 114 8.26 -11.04 9.37
N PRO A 115 9.03 -12.09 9.01
CA PRO A 115 8.48 -13.36 8.55
C PRO A 115 7.63 -14.10 9.61
N ASP A 116 7.81 -13.79 10.88
CA ASP A 116 6.98 -14.28 11.99
C ASP A 116 5.53 -13.78 11.91
N LYS A 117 5.27 -12.70 11.18
CA LYS A 117 3.94 -12.11 10.95
C LYS A 117 3.25 -12.60 9.67
N THR A 118 3.62 -13.77 9.15
CA THR A 118 3.05 -14.30 7.89
C THR A 118 2.25 -15.57 8.05
N THR A 119 2.12 -16.09 9.27
CA THR A 119 1.60 -17.46 9.51
C THR A 119 0.08 -17.57 9.63
N ALA A 120 -0.63 -16.47 9.89
CA ALA A 120 -2.08 -16.50 10.04
C ALA A 120 -2.79 -16.18 8.71
N ALA A 121 -3.90 -16.86 8.48
CA ALA A 121 -4.82 -16.64 7.38
C ALA A 121 -6.27 -16.70 7.90
N ALA A 122 -7.13 -15.83 7.41
CA ALA A 122 -8.55 -15.77 7.76
C ALA A 122 -9.42 -16.25 6.60
N GLU A 123 -10.61 -16.75 6.93
CA GLU A 123 -11.64 -16.98 5.93
C GLU A 123 -12.27 -15.64 5.49
N LEU A 124 -12.56 -15.52 4.19
CA LEU A 124 -13.14 -14.30 3.61
C LEU A 124 -14.68 -14.33 3.50
N THR A 125 -15.31 -15.36 4.04
CA THR A 125 -16.77 -15.58 3.93
C THR A 125 -17.63 -14.48 4.56
N GLY A 126 -17.05 -13.67 5.45
CA GLY A 126 -17.73 -12.50 6.04
C GLY A 126 -17.82 -11.29 5.11
N PHE A 127 -17.18 -11.33 3.95
CA PHE A 127 -17.19 -10.23 2.98
C PHE A 127 -18.07 -10.57 1.78
N ALA A 128 -18.96 -9.64 1.43
CA ALA A 128 -19.96 -9.85 0.41
C ALA A 128 -19.37 -10.04 -1.01
N ASP A 129 -18.18 -9.51 -1.22
CA ASP A 129 -17.46 -9.54 -2.49
C ASP A 129 -16.19 -10.42 -2.46
N SER A 130 -16.13 -11.36 -1.52
CA SER A 130 -14.96 -12.26 -1.38
C SER A 130 -14.64 -13.03 -2.67
N ALA A 131 -15.65 -13.39 -3.46
CA ALA A 131 -15.49 -14.06 -4.76
C ALA A 131 -14.84 -13.17 -5.84
N SER A 132 -14.75 -11.86 -5.61
CA SER A 132 -14.11 -10.91 -6.53
C SER A 132 -12.61 -10.77 -6.31
N VAL A 133 -12.05 -11.37 -5.26
CA VAL A 133 -10.61 -11.41 -5.04
C VAL A 133 -9.97 -12.26 -6.12
N SER A 134 -8.97 -11.71 -6.81
CA SER A 134 -8.22 -12.45 -7.83
C SER A 134 -7.49 -13.66 -7.22
N ASP A 135 -7.41 -14.77 -7.93
CA ASP A 135 -6.77 -16.01 -7.45
C ASP A 135 -5.33 -15.75 -6.97
N TRP A 136 -4.58 -14.91 -7.68
CA TRP A 136 -3.21 -14.58 -7.33
C TRP A 136 -3.06 -13.76 -6.04
N ALA A 137 -4.12 -13.06 -5.60
CA ALA A 137 -4.14 -12.23 -4.39
C ALA A 137 -4.87 -12.90 -3.20
N LEU A 138 -5.42 -14.09 -3.39
CA LEU A 138 -6.30 -14.71 -2.41
C LEU A 138 -5.60 -14.97 -1.06
N ASP A 139 -4.40 -15.54 -1.09
CA ASP A 139 -3.64 -15.84 0.13
C ASP A 139 -3.17 -14.55 0.81
N ASP A 140 -2.75 -13.55 0.04
CA ASP A 140 -2.36 -12.24 0.57
C ASP A 140 -3.55 -11.52 1.22
N MET A 141 -4.76 -11.63 0.64
CA MET A 141 -5.97 -11.05 1.21
C MET A 141 -6.38 -11.77 2.52
N LYS A 142 -6.31 -13.09 2.56
CA LYS A 142 -6.54 -13.89 3.78
C LYS A 142 -5.56 -13.50 4.90
N TRP A 143 -4.31 -13.32 4.55
CA TRP A 143 -3.29 -12.80 5.46
C TRP A 143 -3.66 -11.41 5.98
N ALA A 144 -3.97 -10.47 5.08
CA ALA A 144 -4.26 -9.09 5.45
C ALA A 144 -5.49 -8.97 6.38
N VAL A 145 -6.52 -9.81 6.17
CA VAL A 145 -7.69 -9.88 7.05
C VAL A 145 -7.34 -10.50 8.40
N ALA A 146 -6.55 -11.59 8.42
CA ALA A 146 -6.12 -12.26 9.66
C ALA A 146 -5.36 -11.32 10.60
N TYR A 147 -4.47 -10.51 10.04
CA TYR A 147 -3.68 -9.53 10.78
C TYR A 147 -4.34 -8.15 10.88
N LYS A 148 -5.60 -8.00 10.47
CA LYS A 148 -6.36 -6.74 10.50
C LYS A 148 -5.70 -5.58 9.77
N VAL A 149 -4.84 -5.87 8.80
CA VAL A 149 -4.27 -4.89 7.87
C VAL A 149 -5.37 -4.32 6.97
N ILE A 150 -6.36 -5.16 6.61
CA ILE A 150 -7.61 -4.77 5.97
C ILE A 150 -8.80 -5.30 6.82
N ASN A 151 -9.76 -4.41 7.10
CA ASN A 151 -10.97 -4.74 7.86
C ASN A 151 -12.25 -4.69 7.01
N GLY A 152 -12.14 -4.29 5.74
CA GLY A 152 -13.27 -4.06 4.85
C GLY A 152 -13.96 -2.73 5.10
N SER A 153 -14.86 -2.40 4.19
CA SER A 153 -15.68 -1.18 4.25
C SER A 153 -17.16 -1.56 4.37
N PRO A 154 -17.90 -1.01 5.35
CA PRO A 154 -19.31 -1.29 5.49
C PRO A 154 -20.12 -0.54 4.42
N SER A 155 -21.09 -1.24 3.82
CA SER A 155 -22.11 -0.68 2.94
C SER A 155 -23.35 -1.57 3.00
N ASP A 156 -24.54 -0.96 3.09
CA ASP A 156 -25.83 -1.66 3.10
C ASP A 156 -25.91 -2.85 4.08
N GLY A 157 -25.31 -2.68 5.27
CA GLY A 157 -25.28 -3.72 6.30
C GLY A 157 -24.34 -4.90 6.02
N LYS A 158 -23.49 -4.80 5.01
CA LYS A 158 -22.48 -5.81 4.63
C LYS A 158 -21.09 -5.22 4.67
N LEU A 159 -20.08 -6.08 4.75
CA LEU A 159 -18.66 -5.72 4.59
C LEU A 159 -18.17 -6.06 3.19
N TYR A 160 -17.36 -5.19 2.63
CA TYR A 160 -16.75 -5.34 1.31
C TYR A 160 -15.24 -5.14 1.38
N LEU A 161 -14.50 -5.99 0.68
CA LEU A 161 -13.04 -5.86 0.49
C LEU A 161 -12.70 -4.88 -0.62
N ASN A 162 -13.56 -4.78 -1.63
CA ASN A 162 -13.35 -4.00 -2.85
C ASN A 162 -11.96 -4.26 -3.48
N PRO A 163 -11.61 -5.52 -3.80
CA PRO A 163 -10.23 -5.91 -4.09
C PRO A 163 -9.64 -5.20 -5.30
N GLN A 164 -10.45 -4.97 -6.35
CA GLN A 164 -10.02 -4.33 -7.60
C GLN A 164 -10.26 -2.81 -7.61
N GLY A 165 -10.85 -2.25 -6.54
CA GLY A 165 -11.00 -0.82 -6.40
C GLY A 165 -9.66 -0.13 -6.16
N ASN A 166 -9.46 1.04 -6.77
CA ASN A 166 -8.30 1.87 -6.50
C ASN A 166 -8.35 2.39 -5.08
N ALA A 167 -7.25 2.24 -4.34
CA ALA A 167 -7.16 2.78 -3.00
C ALA A 167 -6.84 4.26 -3.01
N THR A 168 -7.49 4.99 -2.12
CA THR A 168 -7.20 6.41 -1.88
C THR A 168 -6.00 6.56 -0.93
N ARG A 169 -5.43 7.75 -0.90
CA ARG A 169 -4.34 8.10 0.01
C ARG A 169 -4.75 7.94 1.49
N ALA A 170 -5.99 8.29 1.84
CA ALA A 170 -6.53 8.09 3.18
C ALA A 170 -6.64 6.60 3.56
N GLU A 171 -7.11 5.76 2.64
CA GLU A 171 -7.18 4.31 2.85
C GLU A 171 -5.79 3.71 3.05
N VAL A 172 -4.79 4.13 2.26
CA VAL A 172 -3.41 3.65 2.44
C VAL A 172 -2.81 4.11 3.76
N ALA A 173 -3.07 5.35 4.21
CA ALA A 173 -2.65 5.81 5.53
C ALA A 173 -3.25 4.92 6.64
N THR A 174 -4.53 4.54 6.52
CA THR A 174 -5.19 3.66 7.47
C THR A 174 -4.62 2.24 7.45
N ILE A 175 -4.38 1.68 6.28
CA ILE A 175 -3.72 0.37 6.12
C ILE A 175 -2.33 0.40 6.77
N LEU A 176 -1.57 1.46 6.53
CA LEU A 176 -0.22 1.64 7.10
C LEU A 176 -0.25 1.72 8.63
N MET A 177 -1.17 2.48 9.21
CA MET A 177 -1.36 2.56 10.66
C MET A 177 -1.72 1.17 11.24
N GLN A 178 -2.65 0.45 10.63
CA GLN A 178 -3.03 -0.89 11.05
C GLN A 178 -1.86 -1.89 10.93
N TYR A 179 -1.11 -1.81 9.84
CA TYR A 179 0.08 -2.63 9.60
C TYR A 179 1.15 -2.41 10.67
N ARG A 180 1.41 -1.17 11.05
CA ARG A 180 2.43 -0.82 12.07
C ARG A 180 2.03 -1.24 13.48
N ALA A 181 0.76 -1.53 13.71
CA ALA A 181 0.26 -2.06 14.99
C ALA A 181 0.48 -3.59 15.15
N LEU A 182 1.02 -4.29 14.14
CA LEU A 182 1.37 -5.71 14.22
C LEU A 182 2.60 -5.92 15.12
#